data_a409114585c561905488735cffccff86
#
_entry.id   a409114585c561905488735cffccff86
#
_cell.length_a   1.000
_cell.length_b   1.000
_cell.length_c   1.000
_cell.angle_alpha   90.00
_cell.angle_beta   90.00
_cell.angle_gamma   90.00
#
_symmetry.space_group_name_H-M   'P 1'
#
loop_
_entity.id
_entity.type
_entity.pdbx_description
1 polymer ?
#
loop_
_entity_poly.entity_id
_entity_poly.type
_entity_poly.pdbx_seq_one_letter_code
_entity_poly.pdbx_strand_id
1 'polypeptide(L)'
;MKWPREPRLLYEPIAYSLEEGGKRIRPVALLMACSAFRGGIDAAKPAAMAIEVFHNFTLLHDDIMDRSDMRRGKPAVHTRWNDNVAILSGDAMMIWAYRLLSQCDEAVLPQLLAVFTDVAVGVCEGQQYDMDFESRDDVTVEEYLRMIELKTAVLLAGALKIGALC
;
A
#
# COMPACT_ATOMS: atom_id res chain seq x y z
N MET A 1 9.00 1.85 -12.85
CA MET A 1 9.77 2.74 -11.96
C MET A 1 11.20 2.20 -11.85
N LYS A 2 12.22 3.07 -11.82
CA LYS A 2 13.61 2.63 -11.59
C LYS A 2 13.99 2.99 -10.16
N TRP A 3 14.35 1.99 -9.37
CA TRP A 3 14.84 2.18 -8.01
C TRP A 3 16.32 2.54 -7.99
N PRO A 4 16.82 3.27 -6.98
CA PRO A 4 18.24 3.40 -6.74
C PRO A 4 18.89 2.02 -6.58
N ARG A 5 20.19 1.91 -6.93
CA ARG A 5 20.90 0.64 -6.78
C ARG A 5 21.54 0.47 -5.40
N GLU A 6 21.79 1.59 -4.72
CA GLU A 6 22.44 1.60 -3.41
C GLU A 6 21.64 2.41 -2.39
N PRO A 7 21.59 2.01 -1.13
CA PRO A 7 22.14 0.74 -0.58
C PRO A 7 21.38 -0.48 -1.14
N ARG A 8 22.13 -1.49 -1.58
CA ARG A 8 21.56 -2.67 -2.26
C ARG A 8 20.50 -3.39 -1.44
N LEU A 9 20.80 -3.65 -0.15
CA LEU A 9 19.89 -4.37 0.76
C LEU A 9 18.62 -3.56 1.13
N LEU A 10 18.54 -2.29 0.77
CA LEU A 10 17.32 -1.49 0.90
C LEU A 10 16.42 -1.62 -0.34
N TYR A 11 17.01 -1.51 -1.53
CA TYR A 11 16.24 -1.38 -2.77
C TYR A 11 15.99 -2.71 -3.50
N GLU A 12 16.84 -3.71 -3.33
CA GLU A 12 16.63 -5.03 -3.93
C GLU A 12 15.38 -5.73 -3.39
N PRO A 13 15.10 -5.72 -2.06
CA PRO A 13 13.86 -6.26 -1.51
C PRO A 13 12.61 -5.49 -1.98
N ILE A 14 12.70 -4.16 -2.15
CA ILE A 14 11.60 -3.34 -2.70
C ILE A 14 11.28 -3.78 -4.14
N ALA A 15 12.30 -3.87 -4.99
CA ALA A 15 12.12 -4.30 -6.37
C ALA A 15 11.52 -5.71 -6.42
N TYR A 16 12.03 -6.62 -5.61
CA TYR A 16 11.55 -7.99 -5.50
C TYR A 16 10.07 -8.04 -5.12
N SER A 17 9.62 -7.34 -4.07
CA SER A 17 8.21 -7.36 -3.64
C SER A 17 7.27 -6.80 -4.72
N LEU A 18 7.68 -5.77 -5.44
CA LEU A 18 6.89 -5.18 -6.51
C LEU A 18 6.85 -6.02 -7.78
N GLU A 19 7.87 -6.85 -8.04
CA GLU A 19 7.96 -7.76 -9.19
C GLU A 19 7.21 -9.08 -8.97
N GLU A 20 6.77 -9.39 -7.75
CA GLU A 20 6.06 -10.63 -7.41
C GLU A 20 4.71 -10.82 -8.12
N GLY A 21 4.31 -9.87 -8.94
CA GLY A 21 3.04 -9.91 -9.65
C GLY A 21 1.90 -9.26 -8.85
N GLY A 22 0.66 -9.64 -9.16
CA GLY A 22 -0.54 -9.10 -8.55
C GLY A 22 -1.50 -8.53 -9.60
N LYS A 23 -2.80 -8.47 -9.25
CA LYS A 23 -3.87 -8.03 -10.17
C LYS A 23 -3.86 -6.53 -10.45
N ARG A 24 -3.08 -5.74 -9.72
CA ARG A 24 -2.98 -4.26 -9.84
C ARG A 24 -4.34 -3.54 -9.83
N ILE A 25 -5.32 -4.08 -9.09
CA ILE A 25 -6.70 -3.56 -9.07
C ILE A 25 -6.72 -2.11 -8.58
N ARG A 26 -5.98 -1.78 -7.50
CA ARG A 26 -5.99 -0.44 -6.89
C ARG A 26 -5.45 0.65 -7.82
N PRO A 27 -4.25 0.53 -8.41
CA PRO A 27 -3.76 1.52 -9.35
C PRO A 27 -4.61 1.60 -10.63
N VAL A 28 -5.16 0.48 -11.12
CA VAL A 28 -6.07 0.48 -12.28
C VAL A 28 -7.38 1.20 -11.94
N ALA A 29 -7.99 0.92 -10.78
CA ALA A 29 -9.20 1.58 -10.33
C ALA A 29 -9.00 3.10 -10.17
N LEU A 30 -7.83 3.53 -9.65
CA LEU A 30 -7.46 4.95 -9.58
C LEU A 30 -7.43 5.60 -10.96
N LEU A 31 -6.73 4.98 -11.92
CA LEU A 31 -6.64 5.52 -13.29
C LEU A 31 -8.00 5.54 -14.00
N MET A 32 -8.84 4.53 -13.76
CA MET A 32 -10.21 4.50 -14.29
C MET A 32 -11.07 5.64 -13.70
N ALA A 33 -10.97 5.88 -12.38
CA ALA A 33 -11.66 6.98 -11.74
C ALA A 33 -11.21 8.34 -12.31
N CYS A 34 -9.89 8.56 -12.44
CA CYS A 34 -9.36 9.77 -13.08
C CYS A 34 -9.94 9.97 -14.49
N SER A 35 -9.93 8.94 -15.32
CA SER A 35 -10.49 8.99 -16.67
C SER A 35 -12.00 9.28 -16.68
N ALA A 36 -12.77 8.71 -15.73
CA ALA A 36 -14.21 8.93 -15.62
C ALA A 36 -14.56 10.39 -15.25
N PHE A 37 -13.71 11.06 -14.48
CA PHE A 37 -13.85 12.47 -14.11
C PHE A 37 -13.11 13.44 -15.05
N ARG A 38 -12.72 12.96 -16.25
CA ARG A 38 -12.06 13.71 -17.31
C ARG A 38 -10.62 14.13 -17.00
N GLY A 39 -9.99 13.53 -16.03
CA GLY A 39 -8.58 13.71 -15.73
C GLY A 39 -7.68 13.05 -16.77
N GLY A 40 -6.49 13.59 -16.93
CA GLY A 40 -5.45 12.99 -17.76
C GLY A 40 -4.78 11.82 -17.08
N ILE A 41 -4.85 10.62 -17.64
CA ILE A 41 -4.23 9.41 -17.05
C ILE A 41 -2.75 9.64 -16.71
N ASP A 42 -2.03 10.42 -17.52
CA ASP A 42 -0.61 10.70 -17.29
C ASP A 42 -0.39 11.51 -16.00
N ALA A 43 -1.26 12.44 -15.67
CA ALA A 43 -1.21 13.22 -14.44
C ALA A 43 -1.46 12.36 -13.18
N ALA A 44 -2.30 11.33 -13.29
CA ALA A 44 -2.62 10.43 -12.19
C ALA A 44 -1.61 9.28 -12.00
N LYS A 45 -0.68 9.06 -12.93
CA LYS A 45 0.33 7.98 -12.83
C LYS A 45 1.14 8.01 -11.53
N PRO A 46 1.65 9.16 -11.05
CA PRO A 46 2.38 9.21 -9.79
C PRO A 46 1.53 8.73 -8.61
N ALA A 47 0.26 9.16 -8.54
CA ALA A 47 -0.66 8.72 -7.49
C ALA A 47 -0.98 7.21 -7.59
N ALA A 48 -1.18 6.69 -8.81
CA ALA A 48 -1.40 5.26 -9.02
C ALA A 48 -0.18 4.41 -8.58
N MET A 49 1.02 4.88 -8.88
CA MET A 49 2.26 4.25 -8.41
C MET A 49 2.39 4.34 -6.89
N ALA A 50 2.03 5.47 -6.27
CA ALA A 50 2.06 5.65 -4.83
C ALA A 50 1.15 4.64 -4.11
N ILE A 51 -0.09 4.49 -4.56
CA ILE A 51 -1.04 3.50 -4.02
C ILE A 51 -0.50 2.07 -4.14
N GLU A 52 0.11 1.72 -5.26
CA GLU A 52 0.65 0.37 -5.44
C GLU A 52 1.89 0.11 -4.57
N VAL A 53 2.78 1.10 -4.44
CA VAL A 53 3.95 1.00 -3.56
C VAL A 53 3.49 0.88 -2.10
N PHE A 54 2.55 1.72 -1.66
CA PHE A 54 1.96 1.64 -0.33
C PHE A 54 1.31 0.28 -0.06
N HIS A 55 0.51 -0.23 -1.00
CA HIS A 55 -0.09 -1.55 -0.86
C HIS A 55 0.95 -2.66 -0.69
N ASN A 56 2.03 -2.64 -1.48
CA ASN A 56 3.07 -3.66 -1.33
C ASN A 56 3.89 -3.47 -0.05
N PHE A 57 4.04 -2.23 0.46
CA PHE A 57 4.56 -1.96 1.80
C PHE A 57 3.72 -2.68 2.87
N THR A 58 2.39 -2.50 2.83
CA THR A 58 1.52 -3.15 3.82
C THR A 58 1.60 -4.66 3.77
N LEU A 59 1.67 -5.27 2.57
CA LEU A 59 1.85 -6.72 2.41
C LEU A 59 3.19 -7.22 2.95
N LEU A 60 4.25 -6.44 2.76
CA LEU A 60 5.58 -6.80 3.23
C LEU A 60 5.66 -6.83 4.75
N HIS A 61 5.06 -5.85 5.44
CA HIS A 61 4.99 -5.81 6.89
C HIS A 61 4.00 -6.83 7.46
N ASP A 62 2.86 -7.05 6.80
CA ASP A 62 1.88 -8.10 7.09
C ASP A 62 2.55 -9.48 7.14
N ASP A 63 3.37 -9.81 6.12
CA ASP A 63 4.12 -11.08 6.09
C ASP A 63 5.03 -11.29 7.31
N ILE A 64 5.64 -10.23 7.85
CA ILE A 64 6.47 -10.30 9.04
C ILE A 64 5.60 -10.55 10.28
N MET A 65 4.50 -9.80 10.42
CA MET A 65 3.58 -9.89 11.57
C MET A 65 2.92 -11.27 11.64
N ASP A 66 2.46 -11.78 10.49
CA ASP A 66 1.81 -13.09 10.35
C ASP A 66 2.80 -14.26 10.30
N ARG A 67 4.12 -13.98 10.28
CA ARG A 67 5.18 -14.99 10.06
C ARG A 67 4.94 -15.84 8.81
N SER A 68 4.47 -15.21 7.76
CA SER A 68 4.15 -15.88 6.49
C SER A 68 5.41 -16.12 5.66
N ASP A 69 5.85 -17.36 5.55
CA ASP A 69 7.07 -17.72 4.81
C ASP A 69 6.99 -17.42 3.31
N MET A 70 5.79 -17.37 2.76
CA MET A 70 5.57 -17.30 1.31
C MET A 70 4.53 -16.24 0.95
N ARG A 71 4.79 -15.47 -0.12
CA ARG A 71 3.84 -14.57 -0.77
C ARG A 71 3.74 -14.86 -2.26
N ARG A 72 2.54 -15.10 -2.78
CA ARG A 72 2.29 -15.36 -4.22
C ARG A 72 3.17 -16.46 -4.83
N GLY A 73 3.48 -17.50 -4.05
CA GLY A 73 4.29 -18.62 -4.50
C GLY A 73 5.82 -18.39 -4.47
N LYS A 74 6.26 -17.26 -3.91
CA LYS A 74 7.68 -16.95 -3.70
C LYS A 74 7.96 -16.73 -2.21
N PRO A 75 9.20 -16.93 -1.74
CA PRO A 75 9.56 -16.60 -0.36
C PRO A 75 9.21 -15.14 -0.02
N ALA A 76 8.60 -14.90 1.13
CA ALA A 76 8.39 -13.55 1.64
C ALA A 76 9.72 -12.81 1.84
N VAL A 77 9.71 -11.47 1.86
CA VAL A 77 10.96 -10.69 1.94
C VAL A 77 11.75 -11.02 3.19
N HIS A 78 11.09 -11.14 4.36
CA HIS A 78 11.77 -11.48 5.61
C HIS A 78 12.38 -12.89 5.61
N THR A 79 11.74 -13.83 4.91
CA THR A 79 12.27 -15.20 4.74
C THR A 79 13.47 -15.22 3.79
N ARG A 80 13.45 -14.41 2.72
CA ARG A 80 14.52 -14.36 1.73
C ARG A 80 15.75 -13.59 2.22
N TRP A 81 15.58 -12.56 3.01
CA TRP A 81 16.67 -11.76 3.59
C TRP A 81 16.71 -11.89 5.12
N ASN A 82 16.00 -11.09 5.84
CA ASN A 82 15.71 -11.13 7.28
C ASN A 82 14.69 -10.06 7.65
N ASP A 83 14.20 -10.09 8.90
CA ASP A 83 13.20 -9.15 9.40
C ASP A 83 13.65 -7.70 9.34
N ASN A 84 14.88 -7.39 9.74
CA ASN A 84 15.39 -6.02 9.75
C ASN A 84 15.46 -5.41 8.34
N VAL A 85 15.90 -6.20 7.36
CA VAL A 85 15.92 -5.78 5.95
C VAL A 85 14.49 -5.57 5.44
N ALA A 86 13.56 -6.45 5.80
CA ALA A 86 12.17 -6.33 5.41
C ALA A 86 11.52 -5.10 6.03
N ILE A 87 11.67 -4.87 7.34
CA ILE A 87 11.13 -3.69 8.03
C ILE A 87 11.64 -2.41 7.38
N LEU A 88 12.96 -2.26 7.24
CA LEU A 88 13.54 -1.03 6.70
C LEU A 88 13.17 -0.80 5.22
N SER A 89 13.08 -1.87 4.42
CA SER A 89 12.63 -1.78 3.03
C SER A 89 11.16 -1.34 2.95
N GLY A 90 10.30 -1.86 3.82
CA GLY A 90 8.91 -1.44 3.93
C GLY A 90 8.78 0.03 4.34
N ASP A 91 9.51 0.48 5.37
CA ASP A 91 9.54 1.88 5.79
C ASP A 91 9.95 2.80 4.63
N ALA A 92 10.99 2.41 3.88
CA ALA A 92 11.40 3.15 2.70
C ALA A 92 10.31 3.18 1.62
N MET A 93 9.56 2.08 1.41
CA MET A 93 8.42 2.05 0.47
C MET A 93 7.33 3.05 0.88
N MET A 94 7.01 3.16 2.16
CA MET A 94 6.04 4.15 2.65
C MET A 94 6.50 5.57 2.33
N ILE A 95 7.76 5.91 2.60
CA ILE A 95 8.32 7.22 2.25
C ILE A 95 8.30 7.45 0.72
N TRP A 96 8.61 6.43 -0.07
CA TRP A 96 8.53 6.52 -1.52
C TRP A 96 7.10 6.74 -2.03
N ALA A 97 6.09 6.20 -1.36
CA ALA A 97 4.70 6.48 -1.71
C ALA A 97 4.37 7.97 -1.56
N TYR A 98 4.75 8.63 -0.46
CA TYR A 98 4.62 10.08 -0.30
C TYR A 98 5.44 10.87 -1.33
N ARG A 99 6.66 10.43 -1.64
CA ARG A 99 7.50 11.04 -2.67
C ARG A 99 6.87 10.94 -4.08
N LEU A 100 6.15 9.89 -4.37
CA LEU A 100 5.41 9.75 -5.62
C LEU A 100 4.20 10.69 -5.66
N LEU A 101 3.42 10.77 -4.57
CA LEU A 101 2.30 11.70 -4.46
C LEU A 101 2.75 13.16 -4.64
N SER A 102 3.91 13.52 -4.11
CA SER A 102 4.45 14.88 -4.26
C SER A 102 4.80 15.29 -5.72
N GLN A 103 4.69 14.36 -6.67
CA GLN A 103 4.85 14.63 -8.10
C GLN A 103 3.51 14.94 -8.79
N CYS A 104 2.39 14.87 -8.08
CA CYS A 104 1.08 15.28 -8.60
C CYS A 104 0.95 16.79 -8.65
N ASP A 105 -0.09 17.27 -9.34
CA ASP A 105 -0.38 18.71 -9.48
C ASP A 105 -0.51 19.38 -8.11
N GLU A 106 0.16 20.53 -7.94
CA GLU A 106 0.17 21.30 -6.69
C GLU A 106 -1.24 21.74 -6.26
N ALA A 107 -2.15 21.98 -7.21
CA ALA A 107 -3.51 22.41 -6.93
C ALA A 107 -4.34 21.34 -6.17
N VAL A 108 -4.09 20.06 -6.44
CA VAL A 108 -4.81 18.95 -5.81
C VAL A 108 -4.00 18.22 -4.73
N LEU A 109 -2.69 18.45 -4.68
CA LEU A 109 -1.79 17.75 -3.78
C LEU A 109 -2.21 17.77 -2.31
N PRO A 110 -2.66 18.90 -1.71
CA PRO A 110 -3.12 18.90 -0.31
C PRO A 110 -4.29 17.94 -0.07
N GLN A 111 -5.23 17.85 -1.02
CA GLN A 111 -6.38 16.95 -0.93
C GLN A 111 -5.95 15.48 -1.11
N LEU A 112 -5.03 15.21 -2.04
CA LEU A 112 -4.47 13.86 -2.24
C LEU A 112 -3.76 13.37 -0.99
N LEU A 113 -2.95 14.22 -0.36
CA LEU A 113 -2.24 13.89 0.86
C LEU A 113 -3.19 13.63 2.03
N ALA A 114 -4.25 14.45 2.18
CA ALA A 114 -5.25 14.23 3.22
C ALA A 114 -5.93 12.86 3.06
N VAL A 115 -6.45 12.56 1.86
CA VAL A 115 -7.10 11.27 1.58
C VAL A 115 -6.14 10.11 1.77
N PHE A 116 -4.91 10.22 1.27
CA PHE A 116 -3.91 9.15 1.39
C PHE A 116 -3.52 8.91 2.85
N THR A 117 -3.34 9.95 3.64
CA THR A 117 -2.97 9.85 5.05
C THR A 117 -4.09 9.20 5.87
N ASP A 118 -5.35 9.63 5.67
CA ASP A 118 -6.51 9.03 6.35
C ASP A 118 -6.63 7.54 6.04
N VAL A 119 -6.43 7.17 4.76
CA VAL A 119 -6.42 5.77 4.32
C VAL A 119 -5.26 4.99 4.95
N ALA A 120 -4.06 5.58 4.99
CA ALA A 120 -2.88 4.92 5.56
C ALA A 120 -3.07 4.65 7.06
N VAL A 121 -3.61 5.61 7.80
CA VAL A 121 -3.98 5.42 9.22
C VAL A 121 -5.02 4.31 9.36
N GLY A 122 -6.09 4.35 8.55
CA GLY A 122 -7.13 3.32 8.58
C GLY A 122 -6.59 1.92 8.33
N VAL A 123 -5.66 1.75 7.39
CA VAL A 123 -5.03 0.44 7.14
C VAL A 123 -4.22 -0.04 8.35
N CYS A 124 -3.49 0.86 9.03
CA CYS A 124 -2.77 0.52 10.26
C CYS A 124 -3.72 0.10 11.39
N GLU A 125 -4.83 0.84 11.57
CA GLU A 125 -5.87 0.50 12.56
C GLU A 125 -6.51 -0.86 12.23
N GLY A 126 -6.79 -1.13 10.95
CA GLY A 126 -7.34 -2.41 10.49
C GLY A 126 -6.39 -3.58 10.74
N GLN A 127 -5.09 -3.39 10.52
CA GLN A 127 -4.08 -4.39 10.84
C GLN A 127 -3.98 -4.64 12.35
N GLN A 128 -4.07 -3.59 13.17
CA GLN A 128 -4.07 -3.77 14.62
C GLN A 128 -5.29 -4.56 15.10
N TYR A 129 -6.49 -4.27 14.59
CA TYR A 129 -7.67 -5.08 14.90
C TYR A 129 -7.51 -6.54 14.51
N ASP A 130 -6.93 -6.82 13.34
CA ASP A 130 -6.70 -8.18 12.87
C ASP A 130 -5.79 -8.97 13.84
N MET A 131 -4.69 -8.35 14.28
CA MET A 131 -3.77 -8.92 15.27
C MET A 131 -4.44 -9.11 16.64
N ASP A 132 -5.24 -8.13 17.11
CA ASP A 132 -5.95 -8.21 18.38
C ASP A 132 -6.96 -9.38 18.38
N PHE A 133 -7.60 -9.64 17.22
CA PHE A 133 -8.59 -10.69 17.08
C PHE A 133 -8.00 -12.10 17.13
N GLU A 134 -6.71 -12.28 16.84
CA GLU A 134 -6.04 -13.57 16.99
C GLU A 134 -6.08 -14.12 18.42
N SER A 135 -6.19 -13.25 19.42
CA SER A 135 -6.20 -13.59 20.85
C SER A 135 -7.59 -13.52 21.48
N ARG A 136 -8.66 -13.27 20.71
CA ARG A 136 -10.03 -13.09 21.20
C ARG A 136 -10.99 -14.16 20.65
N ASP A 137 -11.80 -14.72 21.53
CA ASP A 137 -12.86 -15.68 21.17
C ASP A 137 -14.26 -15.04 21.08
N ASP A 138 -14.37 -13.73 21.37
CA ASP A 138 -15.63 -12.99 21.51
C ASP A 138 -15.84 -11.93 20.39
N VAL A 139 -15.10 -12.03 19.29
CA VAL A 139 -15.18 -11.07 18.17
C VAL A 139 -16.55 -11.13 17.51
N THR A 140 -17.24 -9.98 17.48
CA THR A 140 -18.54 -9.87 16.82
C THR A 140 -18.42 -9.73 15.30
N VAL A 141 -19.52 -9.97 14.57
CA VAL A 141 -19.57 -9.77 13.11
C VAL A 141 -19.31 -8.31 12.76
N GLU A 142 -19.83 -7.37 13.54
CA GLU A 142 -19.66 -5.93 13.34
C GLU A 142 -18.19 -5.52 13.48
N GLU A 143 -17.51 -6.01 14.52
CA GLU A 143 -16.07 -5.76 14.72
C GLU A 143 -15.25 -6.35 13.57
N TYR A 144 -15.56 -7.56 13.13
CA TYR A 144 -14.88 -8.21 12.01
C TYR A 144 -15.09 -7.44 10.69
N LEU A 145 -16.32 -7.00 10.41
CA LEU A 145 -16.60 -6.18 9.22
C LEU A 145 -15.85 -4.83 9.27
N ARG A 146 -15.78 -4.21 10.45
CA ARG A 146 -15.00 -2.98 10.62
C ARG A 146 -13.52 -3.20 10.38
N MET A 147 -12.96 -4.28 10.87
CA MET A 147 -11.57 -4.66 10.60
C MET A 147 -11.32 -4.83 9.09
N ILE A 148 -12.17 -5.59 8.37
CA ILE A 148 -12.04 -5.77 6.91
C ILE A 148 -12.17 -4.45 6.17
N GLU A 149 -13.12 -3.58 6.57
CA GLU A 149 -13.27 -2.25 5.99
C GLU A 149 -11.95 -1.49 6.07
N LEU A 150 -11.36 -1.42 7.26
CA LEU A 150 -10.12 -0.69 7.51
C LEU A 150 -8.90 -1.36 6.87
N LYS A 151 -8.71 -2.66 7.07
CA LYS A 151 -7.53 -3.38 6.54
C LYS A 151 -7.53 -3.44 5.00
N THR A 152 -8.71 -3.51 4.37
CA THR A 152 -8.82 -3.86 2.94
C THR A 152 -9.57 -2.83 2.11
N ALA A 153 -10.79 -2.42 2.51
CA ALA A 153 -11.68 -1.64 1.66
C ALA A 153 -11.27 -0.17 1.56
N VAL A 154 -10.78 0.44 2.63
CA VAL A 154 -10.42 1.88 2.66
C VAL A 154 -9.35 2.22 1.62
N LEU A 155 -8.38 1.33 1.37
CA LEU A 155 -7.33 1.59 0.38
C LEU A 155 -7.89 1.55 -1.06
N LEU A 156 -8.87 0.71 -1.33
CA LEU A 156 -9.54 0.69 -2.64
C LEU A 156 -10.42 1.92 -2.82
N ALA A 157 -11.20 2.28 -1.80
CA ALA A 157 -12.03 3.49 -1.80
C ALA A 157 -11.17 4.76 -1.94
N GLY A 158 -10.05 4.82 -1.21
CA GLY A 158 -9.08 5.90 -1.33
C GLY A 158 -8.45 6.00 -2.72
N ALA A 159 -8.12 4.87 -3.33
CA ALA A 159 -7.60 4.85 -4.70
C ALA A 159 -8.60 5.47 -5.70
N LEU A 160 -9.89 5.11 -5.61
CA LEU A 160 -10.95 5.70 -6.43
C LEU A 160 -11.09 7.21 -6.17
N LYS A 161 -11.11 7.62 -4.90
CA LYS A 161 -11.23 9.03 -4.50
C LYS A 161 -10.04 9.86 -4.97
N ILE A 162 -8.83 9.36 -4.81
CA ILE A 162 -7.59 10.01 -5.30
C ILE A 162 -7.64 10.16 -6.83
N GLY A 163 -8.05 9.09 -7.54
CA GLY A 163 -8.20 9.14 -8.99
C GLY A 163 -9.20 10.18 -9.47
N ALA A 164 -10.34 10.35 -8.76
CA ALA A 164 -11.34 11.36 -9.08
C ALA A 164 -10.87 12.79 -8.81
N LEU A 165 -9.88 12.98 -7.94
CA LEU A 165 -9.25 14.27 -7.63
C LEU A 165 -8.16 14.66 -8.63
N CYS A 166 -7.50 13.66 -9.27
CA CYS A 166 -6.50 13.88 -10.31
C CYS A 166 -7.13 14.30 -11.66
#